data_b126e5b61fb23ab2be3eb55a2cdb29fc
#
_entry.id   b126e5b61fb23ab2be3eb55a2cdb29fc
#
_cell.length_a   1.000
_cell.length_b   1.000
_cell.length_c   1.000
_cell.angle_alpha   90.00
_cell.angle_beta   90.00
_cell.angle_gamma   90.00
#
_symmetry.space_group_name_H-M   'P 1'
#
loop_
_entity.id
_entity.type
_entity.pdbx_description
1 polymer ?
#
loop_
_entity_poly.entity_id
_entity_poly.type
_entity_poly.pdbx_seq_one_letter_code
_entity_poly.pdbx_strand_id
1 'polypeptide(L)'
;DLGRARAAVTLPRTRFSSPELAALAQETGRICRRDFDPPQVLSCKGMTTLLFCEKPALRAVFGTAGTAAKGTVSGDAVQQFCSPAAAQMILCDGMGTGRPAAVDGSLAAELTARLLKAGFTAELAARLVNVALALKSDEESGATLDLISVDLYTGTARIFKAGAAPGFLVHGGRARPVGDISLPIGILGGVNGQSRVVHLAAGDYAVLVSDGLLVDGPGWVAKQLELSAAAGDPPEKVARILVETARARAEQTGRPDDITAAVLRLEPCGH
;
A
#
# COMPACT_ATOMS: atom_id res chain seq x y z
N ASP A 1 -12.80 8.52 16.54
CA ASP A 1 -13.02 7.11 16.20
C ASP A 1 -13.83 7.01 14.91
N LEU A 2 -13.26 6.38 13.92
CA LEU A 2 -13.78 6.27 12.54
C LEU A 2 -14.99 5.30 12.41
N GLY A 3 -15.93 5.31 13.36
CA GLY A 3 -17.12 4.45 13.33
C GLY A 3 -16.87 2.96 13.63
N ARG A 4 -15.66 2.59 14.07
CA ARG A 4 -15.28 1.21 14.42
C ARG A 4 -15.77 0.88 15.82
N ALA A 5 -16.43 -0.26 15.98
CA ALA A 5 -16.86 -0.69 17.28
C ALA A 5 -15.69 -1.31 18.09
N ARG A 6 -15.52 -0.84 19.32
CA ARG A 6 -14.65 -1.46 20.30
C ARG A 6 -15.42 -1.62 21.60
N ALA A 7 -15.25 -2.75 22.24
CA ALA A 7 -15.82 -3.00 23.57
C ALA A 7 -14.75 -3.55 24.49
N ALA A 8 -14.73 -3.10 25.74
CA ALA A 8 -13.85 -3.60 26.78
C ALA A 8 -14.70 -4.10 27.96
N VAL A 9 -14.45 -5.33 28.39
CA VAL A 9 -15.14 -5.94 29.53
C VAL A 9 -14.09 -6.38 30.55
N THR A 10 -14.17 -5.87 31.77
CA THR A 10 -13.24 -6.23 32.85
C THR A 10 -13.94 -7.13 33.87
N LEU A 11 -13.33 -8.27 34.17
CA LEU A 11 -13.88 -9.34 34.98
C LEU A 11 -12.86 -9.82 36.03
N PRO A 12 -13.28 -10.31 37.19
CA PRO A 12 -12.40 -10.90 38.21
C PRO A 12 -11.99 -12.34 37.84
N ARG A 13 -12.02 -12.72 36.58
CA ARG A 13 -11.64 -14.03 36.06
C ARG A 13 -10.34 -13.90 35.27
N THR A 14 -9.39 -14.79 35.50
CA THR A 14 -8.03 -14.67 34.94
C THR A 14 -7.73 -15.62 33.76
N ARG A 15 -8.61 -16.59 33.48
CA ARG A 15 -8.38 -17.58 32.43
C ARG A 15 -9.60 -17.76 31.54
N PHE A 16 -9.36 -17.76 30.24
CA PHE A 16 -10.33 -18.05 29.19
C PHE A 16 -9.69 -19.02 28.19
N SER A 17 -10.44 -20.00 27.73
CA SER A 17 -10.02 -20.88 26.61
C SER A 17 -10.30 -20.22 25.28
N SER A 18 -9.59 -20.62 24.23
CA SER A 18 -9.83 -20.11 22.88
C SER A 18 -11.27 -20.30 22.39
N PRO A 19 -11.94 -21.45 22.63
CA PRO A 19 -13.36 -21.59 22.27
C PRO A 19 -14.30 -20.62 23.01
N GLU A 20 -14.05 -20.35 24.31
CA GLU A 20 -14.84 -19.38 25.05
C GLU A 20 -14.68 -17.96 24.51
N LEU A 21 -13.45 -17.55 24.15
CA LEU A 21 -13.20 -16.24 23.54
C LEU A 21 -13.89 -16.09 22.17
N ALA A 22 -13.89 -17.15 21.36
CA ALA A 22 -14.62 -17.17 20.11
C ALA A 22 -16.13 -17.05 20.29
N ALA A 23 -16.70 -17.79 21.24
CA ALA A 23 -18.12 -17.72 21.58
C ALA A 23 -18.52 -16.32 22.08
N LEU A 24 -17.69 -15.69 22.92
CA LEU A 24 -17.90 -14.33 23.39
C LEU A 24 -17.87 -13.30 22.24
N ALA A 25 -16.96 -13.47 21.27
CA ALA A 25 -16.91 -12.61 20.09
C ALA A 25 -18.19 -12.73 19.26
N GLN A 26 -18.68 -13.95 19.02
CA GLN A 26 -19.93 -14.20 18.31
C GLN A 26 -21.14 -13.58 19.02
N GLU A 27 -21.25 -13.75 20.33
CA GLU A 27 -22.38 -13.20 21.10
C GLU A 27 -22.33 -11.66 21.12
N THR A 28 -21.12 -11.07 21.27
CA THR A 28 -20.92 -9.63 21.16
C THR A 28 -21.34 -9.15 19.76
N GLY A 29 -20.97 -9.89 18.72
CA GLY A 29 -21.35 -9.61 17.34
C GLY A 29 -22.84 -9.60 17.14
N ARG A 30 -23.55 -10.60 17.68
CA ARG A 30 -25.02 -10.70 17.62
C ARG A 30 -25.70 -9.50 18.30
N ILE A 31 -25.21 -9.07 19.46
CA ILE A 31 -25.75 -7.94 20.20
C ILE A 31 -25.49 -6.62 19.47
N CYS A 32 -24.25 -6.42 19.00
CA CYS A 32 -23.83 -5.17 18.36
C CYS A 32 -24.18 -5.10 16.86
N ARG A 33 -24.65 -6.18 16.26
CA ARG A 33 -24.87 -6.35 14.81
C ARG A 33 -23.64 -6.01 13.99
N ARG A 34 -22.46 -6.50 14.45
CA ARG A 34 -21.15 -6.32 13.83
C ARG A 34 -20.30 -7.54 14.10
N ASP A 35 -19.34 -7.83 13.23
CA ASP A 35 -18.42 -8.93 13.43
C ASP A 35 -17.23 -8.48 14.28
N PHE A 36 -16.86 -9.31 15.27
CA PHE A 36 -15.71 -9.09 16.15
C PHE A 36 -14.72 -10.23 16.03
N ASP A 37 -13.44 -9.89 16.08
CA ASP A 37 -12.39 -10.88 16.31
C ASP A 37 -12.45 -11.40 17.76
N PRO A 38 -11.92 -12.61 18.06
CA PRO A 38 -11.75 -13.06 19.43
C PRO A 38 -11.03 -11.98 20.26
N PRO A 39 -11.53 -11.64 21.47
CA PRO A 39 -11.00 -10.51 22.21
C PRO A 39 -9.56 -10.73 22.66
N GLN A 40 -8.79 -9.66 22.69
CA GLN A 40 -7.49 -9.64 23.34
C GLN A 40 -7.67 -9.73 24.85
N VAL A 41 -6.86 -10.57 25.50
CA VAL A 41 -6.92 -10.80 26.96
C VAL A 41 -5.80 -10.04 27.63
N LEU A 42 -6.14 -9.06 28.44
CA LEU A 42 -5.22 -8.25 29.23
C LEU A 42 -5.45 -8.52 30.70
N SER A 43 -4.47 -9.14 31.39
CA SER A 43 -4.58 -9.47 32.83
C SER A 43 -3.71 -8.57 33.65
N CYS A 44 -4.29 -7.95 34.70
CA CYS A 44 -3.60 -7.11 35.67
C CYS A 44 -4.24 -7.22 37.05
N LYS A 45 -3.42 -7.45 38.09
CA LYS A 45 -3.84 -7.46 39.50
C LYS A 45 -5.09 -8.31 39.81
N GLY A 46 -5.18 -9.51 39.21
CA GLY A 46 -6.31 -10.43 39.43
C GLY A 46 -7.58 -10.10 38.64
N MET A 47 -7.54 -9.06 37.85
CA MET A 47 -8.60 -8.70 36.90
C MET A 47 -8.17 -9.01 35.47
N THR A 48 -9.12 -9.37 34.63
CA THR A 48 -8.88 -9.57 33.19
C THR A 48 -9.80 -8.66 32.40
N THR A 49 -9.22 -7.92 31.48
CA THR A 49 -9.94 -7.12 30.48
C THR A 49 -9.94 -7.85 29.15
N LEU A 50 -11.12 -8.11 28.63
CA LEU A 50 -11.36 -8.60 27.28
C LEU A 50 -11.59 -7.39 26.37
N LEU A 51 -10.71 -7.18 25.41
CA LEU A 51 -10.83 -6.08 24.44
C LEU A 51 -11.32 -6.64 23.11
N PHE A 52 -12.57 -6.37 22.78
CA PHE A 52 -13.19 -6.71 21.51
C PHE A 52 -12.93 -5.62 20.47
N CYS A 53 -12.45 -6.00 19.31
CA CYS A 53 -12.29 -5.12 18.16
C CYS A 53 -13.14 -5.63 17.00
N GLU A 54 -13.87 -4.73 16.36
CA GLU A 54 -14.63 -5.06 15.14
C GLU A 54 -13.70 -5.63 14.09
N LYS A 55 -14.14 -6.68 13.42
CA LYS A 55 -13.40 -7.32 12.33
C LYS A 55 -13.46 -6.47 11.06
N PRO A 56 -12.37 -6.27 10.33
CA PRO A 56 -12.40 -5.60 9.05
C PRO A 56 -13.30 -6.32 8.05
N ALA A 57 -14.03 -5.57 7.22
CA ALA A 57 -14.85 -6.13 6.16
C ALA A 57 -14.02 -6.66 4.98
N LEU A 58 -12.82 -6.09 4.82
CA LEU A 58 -11.92 -6.35 3.71
C LEU A 58 -10.54 -6.80 4.21
N ARG A 59 -9.87 -7.60 3.39
CA ARG A 59 -8.45 -7.89 3.52
C ARG A 59 -7.72 -7.49 2.24
N ALA A 60 -6.46 -7.13 2.36
CA ALA A 60 -5.62 -6.82 1.21
C ALA A 60 -4.69 -7.99 0.91
N VAL A 61 -4.57 -8.32 -0.36
CA VAL A 61 -3.56 -9.23 -0.91
C VAL A 61 -2.63 -8.41 -1.78
N PHE A 62 -1.33 -8.65 -1.66
CA PHE A 62 -0.31 -7.92 -2.38
C PHE A 62 0.44 -8.81 -3.36
N GLY A 63 0.99 -8.18 -4.40
CA GLY A 63 1.93 -8.78 -5.33
C GLY A 63 2.90 -7.73 -5.84
N THR A 64 4.15 -8.12 -6.06
CA THR A 64 5.19 -7.22 -6.57
C THR A 64 6.07 -7.97 -7.55
N ALA A 65 6.43 -7.29 -8.63
CA ALA A 65 7.46 -7.73 -9.56
C ALA A 65 8.30 -6.53 -10.00
N GLY A 66 9.57 -6.77 -10.32
CA GLY A 66 10.46 -5.72 -10.82
C GLY A 66 11.68 -6.30 -11.52
N THR A 67 12.30 -5.49 -12.35
CA THR A 67 13.56 -5.79 -13.03
C THR A 67 14.38 -4.53 -13.17
N ALA A 68 15.69 -4.62 -12.94
CA ALA A 68 16.60 -3.51 -13.10
C ALA A 68 16.93 -3.24 -14.58
N ALA A 69 17.13 -1.98 -14.94
CA ALA A 69 17.56 -1.53 -16.26
C ALA A 69 18.89 -2.17 -16.69
N LYS A 70 19.84 -2.21 -15.76
CA LYS A 70 21.19 -2.78 -15.96
C LYS A 70 21.66 -3.47 -14.68
N GLY A 71 22.19 -4.68 -14.84
CA GLY A 71 22.75 -5.42 -13.71
C GLY A 71 21.65 -5.95 -12.78
N THR A 72 21.88 -5.81 -11.45
CA THR A 72 21.02 -6.35 -10.39
C THR A 72 20.49 -5.29 -9.42
N VAL A 73 20.83 -4.01 -9.64
CA VAL A 73 20.49 -2.91 -8.72
C VAL A 73 19.46 -2.01 -9.40
N SER A 74 18.28 -1.93 -8.83
CA SER A 74 17.19 -1.05 -9.25
C SER A 74 17.11 0.17 -8.33
N GLY A 75 16.76 1.34 -8.89
CA GLY A 75 16.38 2.55 -8.16
C GLY A 75 15.03 2.43 -7.46
N ASP A 76 14.19 1.53 -7.96
CA ASP A 76 12.85 1.29 -7.44
C ASP A 76 12.86 0.53 -6.10
N ALA A 77 12.05 0.98 -5.16
CA ALA A 77 11.86 0.32 -3.87
C ALA A 77 10.37 0.24 -3.51
N VAL A 78 9.93 -0.95 -3.11
CA VAL A 78 8.53 -1.22 -2.72
C VAL A 78 8.45 -1.57 -1.25
N GLN A 79 7.47 -1.03 -0.55
CA GLN A 79 7.07 -1.45 0.79
C GLN A 79 5.57 -1.77 0.81
N GLN A 80 5.20 -2.89 1.44
CA GLN A 80 3.82 -3.35 1.55
C GLN A 80 3.58 -3.86 2.98
N PHE A 81 2.52 -3.43 3.61
CA PHE A 81 2.16 -3.92 4.94
C PHE A 81 0.70 -3.66 5.28
N CYS A 82 0.17 -4.49 6.19
CA CYS A 82 -1.11 -4.27 6.83
C CYS A 82 -0.94 -3.90 8.30
N SER A 83 -1.79 -3.00 8.77
CA SER A 83 -2.16 -2.84 10.17
C SER A 83 -3.53 -3.48 10.39
N PRO A 84 -4.01 -3.63 11.63
CA PRO A 84 -5.36 -4.16 11.87
C PRO A 84 -6.49 -3.40 11.17
N ALA A 85 -6.23 -2.20 10.70
CA ALA A 85 -7.23 -1.29 10.17
C ALA A 85 -7.00 -0.85 8.73
N ALA A 86 -5.79 -0.97 8.23
CA ALA A 86 -5.44 -0.43 6.92
C ALA A 86 -4.37 -1.28 6.22
N ALA A 87 -4.46 -1.32 4.91
CA ALA A 87 -3.42 -1.85 4.04
C ALA A 87 -2.68 -0.68 3.38
N GLN A 88 -1.36 -0.79 3.27
CA GLN A 88 -0.52 0.25 2.72
C GLN A 88 0.47 -0.33 1.72
N MET A 89 0.65 0.38 0.62
CA MET A 89 1.57 0.05 -0.45
C MET A 89 2.29 1.33 -0.89
N ILE A 90 3.62 1.25 -0.96
CA ILE A 90 4.52 2.36 -1.28
C ILE A 90 5.43 1.92 -2.40
N LEU A 91 5.61 2.78 -3.39
CA LEU A 91 6.64 2.67 -4.42
C LEU A 91 7.42 3.98 -4.46
N CYS A 92 8.73 3.89 -4.38
CA CYS A 92 9.65 5.01 -4.57
C CYS A 92 10.64 4.63 -5.65
N ASP A 93 10.91 5.57 -6.55
CA ASP A 93 11.96 5.50 -7.55
C ASP A 93 12.99 6.58 -7.24
N GLY A 94 14.22 6.17 -6.98
CA GLY A 94 15.34 7.06 -6.68
C GLY A 94 15.84 7.77 -7.94
N MET A 95 16.01 9.08 -7.86
CA MET A 95 16.46 9.87 -9.00
C MET A 95 17.89 9.51 -9.44
N GLY A 96 18.09 9.43 -10.75
CA GLY A 96 19.38 9.09 -11.35
C GLY A 96 19.50 7.60 -11.66
N THR A 97 20.71 7.04 -11.60
CA THR A 97 20.97 5.65 -11.96
C THR A 97 21.94 4.97 -10.99
N GLY A 98 21.82 3.65 -10.88
CA GLY A 98 22.74 2.81 -10.13
C GLY A 98 22.59 2.90 -8.61
N ARG A 99 23.70 2.74 -7.88
CA ARG A 99 23.68 2.65 -6.42
C ARG A 99 23.15 3.89 -5.70
N PRO A 100 23.48 5.15 -6.09
CA PRO A 100 22.91 6.32 -5.43
C PRO A 100 21.37 6.35 -5.51
N ALA A 101 20.79 6.13 -6.69
CA ALA A 101 19.36 6.04 -6.89
C ALA A 101 18.73 4.93 -6.03
N ALA A 102 19.34 3.75 -6.01
CA ALA A 102 18.86 2.63 -5.18
C ALA A 102 18.85 2.96 -3.68
N VAL A 103 19.84 3.72 -3.20
CA VAL A 103 19.89 4.16 -1.80
C VAL A 103 18.79 5.17 -1.51
N ASP A 104 18.54 6.13 -2.42
CA ASP A 104 17.51 7.15 -2.25
C ASP A 104 16.10 6.56 -2.31
N GLY A 105 15.82 5.72 -3.29
CA GLY A 105 14.54 5.01 -3.41
C GLY A 105 14.27 4.13 -2.18
N SER A 106 15.26 3.34 -1.75
CA SER A 106 15.14 2.48 -0.56
C SER A 106 14.94 3.28 0.71
N LEU A 107 15.70 4.37 0.92
CA LEU A 107 15.57 5.26 2.08
C LEU A 107 14.17 5.90 2.11
N ALA A 108 13.71 6.43 0.97
CA ALA A 108 12.40 7.03 0.86
C ALA A 108 11.28 6.05 1.21
N ALA A 109 11.30 4.85 0.63
CA ALA A 109 10.29 3.83 0.85
C ALA A 109 10.29 3.33 2.30
N GLU A 110 11.46 3.01 2.86
CA GLU A 110 11.58 2.47 4.21
C GLU A 110 11.23 3.50 5.28
N LEU A 111 11.72 4.74 5.17
CA LEU A 111 11.41 5.79 6.12
C LEU A 111 9.93 6.15 6.09
N THR A 112 9.32 6.25 4.89
CA THR A 112 7.87 6.44 4.75
C THR A 112 7.11 5.32 5.45
N ALA A 113 7.45 4.06 5.20
CA ALA A 113 6.79 2.92 5.84
C ALA A 113 6.90 2.94 7.38
N ARG A 114 8.06 3.30 7.92
CA ARG A 114 8.27 3.44 9.38
C ARG A 114 7.42 4.56 9.98
N LEU A 115 7.35 5.71 9.32
CA LEU A 115 6.54 6.84 9.77
C LEU A 115 5.04 6.50 9.75
N LEU A 116 4.56 5.87 8.70
CA LEU A 116 3.16 5.42 8.62
C LEU A 116 2.82 4.38 9.69
N LYS A 117 3.71 3.42 9.96
CA LYS A 117 3.55 2.44 11.06
C LYS A 117 3.54 3.12 12.44
N ALA A 118 4.24 4.24 12.59
CA ALA A 118 4.21 5.07 13.80
C ALA A 118 2.96 5.96 13.91
N GLY A 119 2.07 5.95 12.91
CA GLY A 119 0.80 6.68 12.93
C GLY A 119 0.84 8.07 12.30
N PHE A 120 1.92 8.45 11.63
CA PHE A 120 1.98 9.70 10.88
C PHE A 120 1.10 9.64 9.64
N THR A 121 0.55 10.79 9.21
CA THR A 121 -0.19 10.88 7.94
C THR A 121 0.77 10.82 6.75
N ALA A 122 0.24 10.48 5.57
CA ALA A 122 1.04 10.42 4.33
C ALA A 122 1.73 11.76 4.02
N GLU A 123 1.03 12.87 4.19
CA GLU A 123 1.55 14.21 3.94
C GLU A 123 2.68 14.57 4.90
N LEU A 124 2.54 14.23 6.18
CA LEU A 124 3.59 14.51 7.18
C LEU A 124 4.80 13.58 6.97
N ALA A 125 4.56 12.32 6.69
CA ALA A 125 5.62 11.37 6.34
C ALA A 125 6.41 11.87 5.12
N ALA A 126 5.74 12.26 4.05
CA ALA A 126 6.37 12.81 2.85
C ALA A 126 7.24 14.04 3.15
N ARG A 127 6.77 14.97 3.99
CA ARG A 127 7.54 16.15 4.40
C ARG A 127 8.81 15.78 5.17
N LEU A 128 8.71 14.82 6.11
CA LEU A 128 9.87 14.36 6.89
C LEU A 128 10.88 13.64 6.01
N VAL A 129 10.41 12.79 5.09
CA VAL A 129 11.29 12.09 4.14
C VAL A 129 11.95 13.06 3.17
N ASN A 130 11.22 14.09 2.69
CA ASN A 130 11.77 15.16 1.87
C ASN A 130 12.95 15.87 2.56
N VAL A 131 12.79 16.23 3.84
CA VAL A 131 13.87 16.84 4.63
C VAL A 131 15.05 15.88 4.80
N ALA A 132 14.78 14.59 5.07
CA ALA A 132 15.83 13.60 5.24
C ALA A 132 16.67 13.40 3.97
N LEU A 133 16.03 13.35 2.79
CA LEU A 133 16.72 13.28 1.51
C LEU A 133 17.52 14.56 1.22
N ALA A 134 16.90 15.74 1.42
CA ALA A 134 17.55 17.02 1.18
C ALA A 134 18.79 17.27 2.07
N LEU A 135 18.82 16.69 3.28
CA LEU A 135 19.96 16.80 4.22
C LEU A 135 21.01 15.70 4.05
N LYS A 136 20.73 14.67 3.25
CA LYS A 136 21.60 13.49 3.13
C LYS A 136 22.90 13.79 2.41
N SER A 137 22.91 14.64 1.39
CA SER A 137 24.11 14.93 0.62
C SER A 137 24.09 16.35 0.03
N ASP A 138 25.29 16.84 -0.32
CA ASP A 138 25.48 18.10 -1.07
C ASP A 138 25.16 17.93 -2.58
N GLU A 139 24.96 16.69 -3.04
CA GLU A 139 24.52 16.36 -4.40
C GLU A 139 23.00 16.25 -4.46
N GLU A 140 22.41 16.40 -5.64
CA GLU A 140 20.98 16.24 -5.86
C GLU A 140 20.52 14.82 -5.49
N SER A 141 19.89 14.69 -4.32
CA SER A 141 19.31 13.46 -3.80
C SER A 141 17.80 13.60 -3.81
N GLY A 142 17.12 12.66 -4.44
CA GLY A 142 15.68 12.71 -4.56
C GLY A 142 15.06 11.37 -4.93
N ALA A 143 13.77 11.28 -4.72
CA ALA A 143 13.00 10.12 -5.13
C ALA A 143 11.56 10.51 -5.46
N THR A 144 10.89 9.69 -6.25
CA THR A 144 9.44 9.73 -6.34
C THR A 144 8.83 9.14 -5.06
N LEU A 145 7.61 9.50 -4.74
CA LEU A 145 6.84 8.86 -3.69
C LEU A 145 5.42 8.58 -4.18
N ASP A 146 5.10 7.34 -4.30
CA ASP A 146 3.76 6.84 -4.62
C ASP A 146 3.25 5.99 -3.45
N LEU A 147 2.09 6.35 -2.90
CA LEU A 147 1.53 5.72 -1.72
C LEU A 147 0.03 5.49 -1.88
N ILE A 148 -0.42 4.29 -1.57
CA ILE A 148 -1.82 3.98 -1.37
C ILE A 148 -2.02 3.46 0.06
N SER A 149 -3.00 4.03 0.76
CA SER A 149 -3.46 3.57 2.07
C SER A 149 -4.96 3.29 2.02
N VAL A 150 -5.36 2.04 2.26
CA VAL A 150 -6.76 1.59 2.19
C VAL A 150 -7.27 1.26 3.58
N ASP A 151 -8.36 1.89 3.99
CA ASP A 151 -9.10 1.51 5.19
C ASP A 151 -9.86 0.20 4.93
N LEU A 152 -9.51 -0.85 5.68
CA LEU A 152 -10.05 -2.20 5.48
C LEU A 152 -11.49 -2.39 5.99
N TYR A 153 -12.03 -1.41 6.74
CA TYR A 153 -13.44 -1.43 7.17
C TYR A 153 -14.36 -0.83 6.13
N THR A 154 -13.92 0.22 5.45
CA THR A 154 -14.75 1.01 4.54
C THR A 154 -14.37 0.88 3.08
N GLY A 155 -13.18 0.37 2.75
CA GLY A 155 -12.64 0.41 1.40
C GLY A 155 -12.20 1.80 0.93
N THR A 156 -12.19 2.79 1.84
CA THR A 156 -11.72 4.14 1.49
C THR A 156 -10.21 4.13 1.28
N ALA A 157 -9.79 4.40 0.06
CA ALA A 157 -8.38 4.48 -0.31
C ALA A 157 -7.93 5.94 -0.45
N ARG A 158 -6.82 6.27 0.20
CA ARG A 158 -6.10 7.53 0.05
C ARG A 158 -4.87 7.29 -0.78
N ILE A 159 -4.75 8.02 -1.87
CA ILE A 159 -3.61 7.97 -2.78
C ILE A 159 -2.83 9.25 -2.60
N PHE A 160 -1.54 9.15 -2.35
CA PHE A 160 -0.62 10.28 -2.28
C PHE A 160 0.50 10.09 -3.29
N LYS A 161 0.79 11.10 -4.09
CA LYS A 161 1.83 11.04 -5.13
C LYS A 161 2.68 12.31 -5.09
N ALA A 162 4.00 12.12 -5.20
CA ALA A 162 4.98 13.19 -5.39
C ALA A 162 6.02 12.73 -6.42
N GLY A 163 6.02 13.34 -7.61
CA GLY A 163 6.89 13.01 -8.72
C GLY A 163 6.65 11.66 -9.39
N ALA A 164 5.72 10.87 -8.87
CA ALA A 164 5.51 9.49 -9.30
C ALA A 164 4.71 9.38 -10.61
N ALA A 165 5.01 8.33 -11.38
CA ALA A 165 4.29 7.95 -12.58
C ALA A 165 2.80 7.67 -12.29
N PRO A 166 1.88 7.77 -13.26
CA PRO A 166 0.49 7.40 -13.06
C PRO A 166 0.33 5.96 -12.58
N GLY A 167 -0.32 5.77 -11.43
CA GLY A 167 -0.79 4.45 -10.99
C GLY A 167 -2.13 4.11 -11.63
N PHE A 168 -2.72 2.96 -11.26
CA PHE A 168 -4.00 2.53 -11.81
C PHE A 168 -4.91 2.04 -10.70
N LEU A 169 -6.21 2.29 -10.88
CA LEU A 169 -7.27 1.67 -10.11
C LEU A 169 -8.14 0.84 -11.05
N VAL A 170 -8.45 -0.39 -10.62
CA VAL A 170 -9.43 -1.22 -11.32
C VAL A 170 -10.65 -1.34 -10.42
N HIS A 171 -11.74 -0.75 -10.88
CA HIS A 171 -13.02 -0.76 -10.17
C HIS A 171 -14.13 -1.23 -11.11
N GLY A 172 -14.91 -2.23 -10.68
CA GLY A 172 -15.94 -2.83 -11.51
C GLY A 172 -15.41 -3.40 -12.84
N GLY A 173 -14.18 -3.92 -12.85
CA GLY A 173 -13.51 -4.49 -14.02
C GLY A 173 -12.96 -3.46 -15.02
N ARG A 174 -12.99 -2.16 -14.71
CA ARG A 174 -12.44 -1.09 -15.56
C ARG A 174 -11.21 -0.45 -14.92
N ALA A 175 -10.14 -0.38 -15.68
CA ALA A 175 -8.89 0.24 -15.25
C ALA A 175 -8.87 1.74 -15.64
N ARG A 176 -8.48 2.58 -14.68
CA ARG A 176 -8.30 4.01 -14.88
C ARG A 176 -6.96 4.46 -14.32
N PRO A 177 -6.18 5.28 -15.05
CA PRO A 177 -4.97 5.87 -14.51
C PRO A 177 -5.33 6.89 -13.40
N VAL A 178 -4.46 6.96 -12.39
CA VAL A 178 -4.58 7.90 -11.27
C VAL A 178 -3.23 8.54 -11.02
N GLY A 179 -3.20 9.84 -11.01
CA GLY A 179 -2.02 10.65 -10.73
C GLY A 179 -2.00 11.89 -11.61
N ASP A 180 -1.49 12.97 -11.04
CA ASP A 180 -1.29 14.24 -11.73
C ASP A 180 0.21 14.57 -11.65
N ILE A 181 0.68 15.49 -12.47
CA ILE A 181 2.07 15.93 -12.49
C ILE A 181 2.39 16.65 -11.18
N SER A 182 3.45 16.19 -10.52
CA SER A 182 3.99 16.77 -9.28
C SER A 182 5.49 16.61 -9.22
N LEU A 183 6.15 17.33 -8.31
CA LEU A 183 7.61 17.24 -8.14
C LEU A 183 7.97 16.07 -7.21
N PRO A 184 9.12 15.41 -7.45
CA PRO A 184 9.71 14.44 -6.53
C PRO A 184 9.98 15.02 -5.13
N ILE A 185 10.20 14.16 -4.15
CA ILE A 185 10.69 14.52 -2.82
C ILE A 185 12.22 14.58 -2.81
N GLY A 186 12.80 15.32 -1.87
CA GLY A 186 14.25 15.62 -1.79
C GLY A 186 14.61 17.01 -2.32
N ILE A 187 13.66 17.75 -2.88
CA ILE A 187 13.88 19.09 -3.44
C ILE A 187 13.66 20.14 -2.34
N LEU A 188 14.62 21.06 -2.19
CA LEU A 188 14.52 22.22 -1.29
C LEU A 188 13.37 23.13 -1.75
N GLY A 189 12.32 23.25 -0.97
CA GLY A 189 11.16 24.09 -1.31
C GLY A 189 9.83 23.49 -0.88
N GLY A 190 9.86 22.28 -0.36
CA GLY A 190 8.69 21.59 0.19
C GLY A 190 8.11 20.53 -0.74
N VAL A 191 7.19 19.76 -0.20
CA VAL A 191 6.52 18.66 -0.92
C VAL A 191 5.24 19.18 -1.58
N ASN A 192 5.18 19.11 -2.90
CA ASN A 192 3.97 19.36 -3.69
C ASN A 192 3.25 18.06 -4.03
N GLY A 193 3.06 17.20 -3.02
CA GLY A 193 2.33 15.95 -3.20
C GLY A 193 0.83 16.18 -3.36
N GLN A 194 0.20 15.34 -4.17
CA GLN A 194 -1.25 15.36 -4.38
C GLN A 194 -1.91 14.20 -3.67
N SER A 195 -2.96 14.51 -2.91
CA SER A 195 -3.80 13.52 -2.24
C SER A 195 -5.14 13.38 -2.94
N ARG A 196 -5.54 12.14 -3.20
CA ARG A 196 -6.86 11.81 -3.74
C ARG A 196 -7.52 10.73 -2.87
N VAL A 197 -8.81 10.84 -2.67
CA VAL A 197 -9.62 9.84 -1.96
C VAL A 197 -10.55 9.18 -2.95
N VAL A 198 -10.58 7.84 -2.93
CA VAL A 198 -11.44 7.00 -3.74
C VAL A 198 -12.04 5.89 -2.88
N HIS A 199 -13.06 5.23 -3.37
CA HIS A 199 -13.62 4.05 -2.72
C HIS A 199 -13.33 2.81 -3.55
N LEU A 200 -12.83 1.75 -2.92
CA LEU A 200 -12.55 0.45 -3.50
C LEU A 200 -13.41 -0.60 -2.81
N ALA A 201 -13.87 -1.57 -3.58
CA ALA A 201 -14.66 -2.70 -3.11
C ALA A 201 -13.86 -4.01 -3.17
N ALA A 202 -14.42 -5.08 -2.61
CA ALA A 202 -13.86 -6.42 -2.78
C ALA A 202 -13.81 -6.77 -4.28
N GLY A 203 -12.67 -7.30 -4.72
CA GLY A 203 -12.38 -7.61 -6.13
C GLY A 203 -11.64 -6.51 -6.88
N ASP A 204 -11.60 -5.27 -6.35
CA ASP A 204 -10.88 -4.16 -6.97
C ASP A 204 -9.36 -4.26 -6.76
N TYR A 205 -8.63 -3.64 -7.71
CA TYR A 205 -7.17 -3.55 -7.64
C TYR A 205 -6.71 -2.10 -7.56
N ALA A 206 -5.62 -1.91 -6.85
CA ALA A 206 -4.82 -0.69 -6.89
C ALA A 206 -3.40 -1.06 -7.31
N VAL A 207 -2.83 -0.33 -8.26
CA VAL A 207 -1.55 -0.65 -8.89
C VAL A 207 -0.67 0.59 -8.91
N LEU A 208 0.53 0.46 -8.34
CA LEU A 208 1.60 1.44 -8.45
C LEU A 208 2.64 0.91 -9.42
N VAL A 209 3.17 1.79 -10.25
CA VAL A 209 4.16 1.43 -11.28
C VAL A 209 5.25 2.49 -11.35
N SER A 210 6.49 2.08 -11.64
CA SER A 210 7.55 3.02 -12.04
C SER A 210 7.35 3.49 -13.48
N ASP A 211 8.00 4.56 -13.88
CA ASP A 211 7.86 5.16 -15.21
C ASP A 211 8.36 4.24 -16.31
N GLY A 212 9.41 3.44 -16.06
CA GLY A 212 9.88 2.42 -16.99
C GLY A 212 8.83 1.36 -17.36
N LEU A 213 7.79 1.17 -16.54
CA LEU A 213 6.68 0.28 -16.90
C LEU A 213 5.76 0.90 -17.97
N LEU A 214 5.73 2.22 -18.08
CA LEU A 214 4.82 2.93 -18.99
C LEU A 214 5.36 3.06 -20.43
N VAL A 215 6.22 2.17 -20.85
CA VAL A 215 6.67 2.06 -22.27
C VAL A 215 5.44 2.01 -23.17
N ASP A 216 5.44 2.83 -24.23
CA ASP A 216 4.33 3.03 -25.18
C ASP A 216 3.05 3.61 -24.55
N GLY A 217 3.17 4.21 -23.36
CA GLY A 217 2.08 4.91 -22.67
C GLY A 217 1.19 4.00 -21.80
N PRO A 218 0.24 4.59 -21.08
CA PRO A 218 -0.54 3.88 -20.05
C PRO A 218 -1.67 2.98 -20.61
N GLY A 219 -2.00 3.10 -21.89
CA GLY A 219 -3.19 2.44 -22.47
C GLY A 219 -3.10 0.91 -22.48
N TRP A 220 -1.94 0.35 -22.75
CA TRP A 220 -1.75 -1.10 -22.73
C TRP A 220 -1.81 -1.67 -21.31
N VAL A 221 -1.31 -0.91 -20.31
CA VAL A 221 -1.38 -1.28 -18.89
C VAL A 221 -2.83 -1.39 -18.46
N ALA A 222 -3.64 -0.36 -18.76
CA ALA A 222 -5.06 -0.37 -18.43
C ALA A 222 -5.77 -1.59 -19.04
N LYS A 223 -5.54 -1.87 -20.34
CA LYS A 223 -6.12 -3.03 -21.00
C LYS A 223 -5.69 -4.36 -20.38
N GLN A 224 -4.42 -4.51 -20.03
CA GLN A 224 -3.92 -5.72 -19.38
C GLN A 224 -4.54 -5.91 -17.99
N LEU A 225 -4.69 -4.82 -17.23
CA LEU A 225 -5.33 -4.86 -15.91
C LEU A 225 -6.80 -5.26 -16.00
N GLU A 226 -7.55 -4.79 -17.00
CA GLU A 226 -8.94 -5.21 -17.23
C GLU A 226 -9.04 -6.70 -17.54
N LEU A 227 -8.12 -7.24 -18.37
CA LEU A 227 -8.05 -8.68 -18.66
C LEU A 227 -7.74 -9.50 -17.41
N SER A 228 -6.77 -9.08 -16.62
CA SER A 228 -6.40 -9.75 -15.38
C SER A 228 -7.52 -9.70 -14.33
N ALA A 229 -8.23 -8.58 -14.24
CA ALA A 229 -9.38 -8.45 -13.34
C ALA A 229 -10.55 -9.37 -13.77
N ALA A 230 -10.83 -9.45 -15.06
CA ALA A 230 -11.85 -10.36 -15.60
C ALA A 230 -11.51 -11.84 -15.35
N ALA A 231 -10.22 -12.19 -15.37
CA ALA A 231 -9.72 -13.53 -15.03
C ALA A 231 -9.65 -13.80 -13.53
N GLY A 232 -9.81 -12.78 -12.67
CA GLY A 232 -9.64 -12.89 -11.22
C GLY A 232 -8.21 -13.18 -10.78
N ASP A 233 -7.23 -12.76 -11.57
CA ASP A 233 -5.82 -13.08 -11.36
C ASP A 233 -5.32 -12.57 -9.99
N PRO A 234 -4.49 -13.36 -9.28
CA PRO A 234 -3.88 -12.92 -8.04
C PRO A 234 -2.86 -11.79 -8.29
N PRO A 235 -2.68 -10.85 -7.34
CA PRO A 235 -1.81 -9.68 -7.50
C PRO A 235 -0.39 -10.00 -7.95
N GLU A 236 0.20 -11.08 -7.46
CA GLU A 236 1.54 -11.55 -7.84
C GLU A 236 1.63 -11.86 -9.35
N LYS A 237 0.61 -12.55 -9.89
CA LYS A 237 0.53 -12.86 -11.32
C LYS A 237 0.35 -11.59 -12.14
N VAL A 238 -0.50 -10.66 -11.68
CA VAL A 238 -0.73 -9.37 -12.35
C VAL A 238 0.57 -8.58 -12.43
N ALA A 239 1.27 -8.41 -11.30
CA ALA A 239 2.54 -7.69 -11.26
C ALA A 239 3.57 -8.29 -12.23
N ARG A 240 3.71 -9.62 -12.24
CA ARG A 240 4.63 -10.32 -13.13
C ARG A 240 4.29 -10.11 -14.61
N ILE A 241 3.03 -10.26 -15.00
CA ILE A 241 2.59 -10.05 -16.41
C ILE A 241 2.91 -8.63 -16.86
N LEU A 242 2.66 -7.62 -16.00
CA LEU A 242 2.94 -6.23 -16.32
C LEU A 242 4.44 -6.00 -16.57
N VAL A 243 5.30 -6.49 -15.67
CA VAL A 243 6.75 -6.32 -15.77
C VAL A 243 7.33 -7.07 -16.98
N GLU A 244 6.94 -8.33 -17.20
CA GLU A 244 7.38 -9.11 -18.36
C GLU A 244 6.97 -8.45 -19.68
N THR A 245 5.74 -7.92 -19.76
CA THR A 245 5.25 -7.22 -20.96
C THR A 245 5.98 -5.91 -21.19
N ALA A 246 6.20 -5.11 -20.14
CA ALA A 246 6.93 -3.85 -20.21
C ALA A 246 8.38 -4.09 -20.66
N ARG A 247 9.04 -5.09 -20.08
CA ARG A 247 10.41 -5.48 -20.43
C ARG A 247 10.52 -5.85 -21.91
N ALA A 248 9.63 -6.70 -22.42
CA ALA A 248 9.65 -7.09 -23.83
C ALA A 248 9.47 -5.89 -24.77
N ARG A 249 8.67 -4.88 -24.39
CA ARG A 249 8.50 -3.63 -25.11
C ARG A 249 9.73 -2.73 -25.03
N ALA A 250 10.33 -2.59 -23.84
CA ALA A 250 11.54 -1.80 -23.62
C ALA A 250 12.72 -2.33 -24.44
N GLU A 251 12.87 -3.65 -24.57
CA GLU A 251 13.87 -4.29 -25.41
C GLU A 251 13.71 -3.91 -26.91
N GLN A 252 12.46 -3.76 -27.38
CA GLN A 252 12.18 -3.34 -28.77
C GLN A 252 12.48 -1.86 -29.01
N THR A 253 12.29 -1.00 -28.02
CA THR A 253 12.53 0.45 -28.12
C THR A 253 13.97 0.85 -27.84
N GLY A 254 14.78 -0.06 -27.30
CA GLY A 254 16.19 0.21 -26.94
C GLY A 254 16.38 1.19 -25.78
N ARG A 255 15.35 1.38 -24.94
CA ARG A 255 15.37 2.27 -23.77
C ARG A 255 15.20 1.44 -22.48
N PRO A 256 16.30 0.87 -21.95
CA PRO A 256 16.24 0.14 -20.69
C PRO A 256 16.03 1.11 -19.54
N ASP A 257 15.06 0.80 -18.70
CA ASP A 257 14.79 1.49 -17.44
C ASP A 257 14.46 0.47 -16.35
N ASP A 258 14.47 0.91 -15.09
CA ASP A 258 13.98 0.10 -13.99
C ASP A 258 12.46 -0.05 -14.13
N ILE A 259 11.98 -1.27 -14.06
CA ILE A 259 10.56 -1.59 -14.28
C ILE A 259 10.02 -2.27 -13.03
N THR A 260 9.07 -1.63 -12.37
CA THR A 260 8.44 -2.17 -11.17
C THR A 260 6.93 -2.00 -11.20
N ALA A 261 6.23 -3.05 -10.77
CA ALA A 261 4.80 -3.05 -10.52
C ALA A 261 4.52 -3.55 -9.10
N ALA A 262 3.75 -2.78 -8.33
CA ALA A 262 3.22 -3.18 -7.04
C ALA A 262 1.68 -3.18 -7.14
N VAL A 263 1.07 -4.30 -6.76
CA VAL A 263 -0.37 -4.56 -6.93
C VAL A 263 -0.98 -4.91 -5.58
N LEU A 264 -2.08 -4.26 -5.26
CA LEU A 264 -2.95 -4.56 -4.14
C LEU A 264 -4.30 -4.98 -4.68
N ARG A 265 -4.87 -6.07 -4.18
CA ARG A 265 -6.26 -6.48 -4.42
C ARG A 265 -6.99 -6.54 -3.09
N LEU A 266 -8.20 -6.00 -3.07
CA LEU A 266 -9.11 -6.16 -1.94
C LEU A 266 -9.92 -7.43 -2.09
N GLU A 267 -10.02 -8.17 -1.01
CA GLU A 267 -10.84 -9.36 -0.91
C GLU A 267 -11.78 -9.25 0.30
N PRO A 268 -12.96 -9.90 0.29
CA PRO A 268 -13.79 -9.92 1.47
C PRO A 268 -13.07 -10.67 2.58
N CYS A 269 -13.13 -10.19 3.81
CA CYS A 269 -12.80 -11.02 4.96
C CYS A 269 -13.87 -12.12 5.04
N GLY A 270 -13.47 -13.37 4.80
CA GLY A 270 -14.37 -14.52 4.92
C GLY A 270 -15.02 -14.56 6.31
N HIS A 271 -16.30 -14.82 6.34
CA HIS A 271 -17.08 -15.11 7.55
C HIS A 271 -16.71 -16.48 8.10
#